data_a8cbfbdb9b2d45a30dc43e663444c4f1
#
_entry.id   a8cbfbdb9b2d45a30dc43e663444c4f1
#
_cell.length_a   1.000
_cell.length_b   1.000
_cell.length_c   1.000
_cell.angle_alpha   90.00
_cell.angle_beta   90.00
_cell.angle_gamma   90.00
#
_symmetry.space_group_name_H-M   'P 1'
#
loop_
_entity.id
_entity.type
_entity.pdbx_description
1 polymer ?
#
loop_
_entity_poly.entity_id
_entity_poly.type
_entity_poly.pdbx_seq_one_letter_code
_entity_poly.pdbx_strand_id
1 'polypeptide(L)'
;MDKTDFYNKIKEFEGFKTHAYKCPAGVWTIGYGRTAGVTSGSVTNREAEESWFQNYVNSLMKEVSQRMTEYGYDLTEYQLQALTSFAYNLGMGNKNKGLIQLVKSGERTIEEISEKIPEYNKGGGVVLAGLVRRRAWEKDLFDGKFEKATISGKSNPTAKDLQLLVNEVSGSDLVIDGKIGKKTITATYNYIMEVFHG
;
A
#
# COMPACT_ATOMS: atom_id res chain seq x y z
N MET A 1 5.71 -3.42 4.59
CA MET A 1 5.41 -4.35 3.44
C MET A 1 6.65 -4.39 2.57
N ASP A 2 6.98 -5.54 2.03
CA ASP A 2 8.12 -5.64 1.10
C ASP A 2 7.86 -4.81 -0.17
N LYS A 3 8.95 -4.31 -0.77
CA LYS A 3 8.84 -3.41 -1.94
C LYS A 3 8.16 -4.06 -3.15
N THR A 4 8.40 -5.34 -3.37
CA THR A 4 7.82 -6.07 -4.51
C THR A 4 6.31 -6.17 -4.36
N ASP A 5 5.83 -6.54 -3.15
CA ASP A 5 4.41 -6.62 -2.83
C ASP A 5 3.75 -5.25 -2.93
N PHE A 6 4.42 -4.20 -2.45
CA PHE A 6 3.94 -2.82 -2.57
C PHE A 6 3.78 -2.39 -4.03
N TYR A 7 4.77 -2.65 -4.89
CA TYR A 7 4.69 -2.35 -6.32
C TYR A 7 3.58 -3.12 -7.01
N ASN A 8 3.46 -4.42 -6.71
CA ASN A 8 2.43 -5.26 -7.28
C ASN A 8 1.03 -4.75 -6.90
N LYS A 9 0.84 -4.28 -5.68
CA LYS A 9 -0.43 -3.74 -5.23
C LYS A 9 -0.81 -2.43 -5.92
N ILE A 10 0.14 -1.51 -6.12
CA ILE A 10 -0.13 -0.31 -6.92
C ILE A 10 -0.48 -0.70 -8.36
N LYS A 11 0.28 -1.60 -8.99
CA LYS A 11 -0.02 -2.09 -10.36
C LYS A 11 -1.41 -2.73 -10.48
N GLU A 12 -1.85 -3.45 -9.45
CA GLU A 12 -3.21 -4.02 -9.39
C GLU A 12 -4.28 -2.91 -9.42
N PHE A 13 -4.11 -1.85 -8.64
CA PHE A 13 -5.05 -0.72 -8.63
C PHE A 13 -5.09 0.07 -9.93
N GLU A 14 -3.93 0.27 -10.57
CA GLU A 14 -3.83 1.06 -11.81
C GLU A 14 -4.31 0.26 -13.04
N GLY A 15 -4.19 -1.06 -13.01
CA GLY A 15 -4.34 -1.88 -14.20
C GLY A 15 -3.23 -1.62 -15.23
N PHE A 16 -3.36 -2.21 -16.44
CA PHE A 16 -2.36 -2.03 -17.49
C PHE A 16 -3.00 -1.82 -18.86
N LYS A 17 -2.53 -0.81 -19.58
CA LYS A 17 -2.97 -0.50 -20.95
C LYS A 17 -1.78 -0.54 -21.91
N THR A 18 -1.86 -1.41 -22.91
CA THR A 18 -0.81 -1.55 -23.95
C THR A 18 -0.82 -0.42 -24.97
N HIS A 19 -1.95 0.24 -25.16
CA HIS A 19 -2.13 1.35 -26.10
C HIS A 19 -2.51 2.62 -25.35
N ALA A 20 -2.03 3.76 -25.87
CA ALA A 20 -2.36 5.05 -25.31
C ALA A 20 -3.88 5.32 -25.37
N TYR A 21 -4.41 5.85 -24.32
CA TYR A 21 -5.80 6.30 -24.20
C TYR A 21 -5.86 7.68 -23.56
N LYS A 22 -6.97 8.39 -23.75
CA LYS A 22 -7.21 9.64 -23.00
C LYS A 22 -7.84 9.33 -21.66
N CYS A 23 -7.18 9.73 -20.56
CA CYS A 23 -7.79 9.68 -19.24
C CYS A 23 -8.95 10.70 -19.14
N PRO A 24 -9.79 10.68 -18.09
CA PRO A 24 -10.90 11.63 -17.91
C PRO A 24 -10.50 13.11 -17.98
N ALA A 25 -9.23 13.42 -17.66
CA ALA A 25 -8.66 14.77 -17.79
C ALA A 25 -8.20 15.11 -19.22
N GLY A 26 -8.42 14.21 -20.19
CA GLY A 26 -8.03 14.43 -21.60
C GLY A 26 -6.53 14.20 -21.90
N VAL A 27 -5.75 13.72 -20.93
CA VAL A 27 -4.30 13.51 -21.07
C VAL A 27 -4.03 12.11 -21.64
N TRP A 28 -3.13 12.00 -22.64
CA TRP A 28 -2.67 10.72 -23.16
C TRP A 28 -1.93 9.93 -22.09
N THR A 29 -2.38 8.70 -21.85
CA THR A 29 -1.94 7.84 -20.75
C THR A 29 -1.68 6.43 -21.27
N ILE A 30 -0.68 5.72 -20.75
CA ILE A 30 -0.31 4.35 -21.15
C ILE A 30 0.23 3.56 -19.95
N GLY A 31 0.36 2.25 -20.07
CA GLY A 31 0.98 1.38 -19.08
C GLY A 31 0.22 1.39 -17.75
N TYR A 32 0.91 1.68 -16.68
CA TYR A 32 0.41 1.84 -15.31
C TYR A 32 0.08 3.30 -14.97
N GLY A 33 -0.38 4.09 -15.92
CA GLY A 33 -0.74 5.49 -15.68
C GLY A 33 0.32 6.51 -16.14
N ARG A 34 1.36 6.10 -16.88
CA ARG A 34 2.36 7.01 -17.43
C ARG A 34 1.74 7.98 -18.43
N THR A 35 2.05 9.27 -18.25
CA THR A 35 1.62 10.36 -19.15
C THR A 35 2.80 11.02 -19.86
N ALA A 36 3.98 10.99 -19.25
CA ALA A 36 5.18 11.64 -19.78
C ALA A 36 5.61 11.00 -21.11
N GLY A 37 5.73 11.81 -22.16
CA GLY A 37 6.15 11.36 -23.50
C GLY A 37 5.13 10.50 -24.23
N VAL A 38 3.85 10.46 -23.78
CA VAL A 38 2.80 9.64 -24.40
C VAL A 38 2.01 10.45 -25.42
N THR A 39 1.84 9.88 -26.61
CA THR A 39 1.05 10.42 -27.72
C THR A 39 -0.07 9.44 -28.12
N SER A 40 -0.95 9.85 -29.02
CA SER A 40 -2.07 9.01 -29.50
C SER A 40 -1.65 7.67 -30.11
N GLY A 41 -0.44 7.58 -30.67
CA GLY A 41 0.10 6.37 -31.30
C GLY A 41 1.02 5.54 -30.40
N SER A 42 1.20 5.91 -29.15
CA SER A 42 2.11 5.20 -28.25
C SER A 42 1.60 3.79 -27.92
N VAL A 43 2.51 2.81 -28.02
CA VAL A 43 2.29 1.40 -27.65
C VAL A 43 3.38 0.96 -26.70
N THR A 44 3.06 0.10 -25.75
CA THR A 44 4.00 -0.42 -24.75
C THR A 44 3.67 -1.86 -24.35
N ASN A 45 4.54 -2.47 -23.55
CA ASN A 45 4.32 -3.76 -22.89
C ASN A 45 4.73 -3.69 -21.42
N ARG A 46 4.46 -4.75 -20.65
CA ARG A 46 4.72 -4.78 -19.20
C ARG A 46 6.21 -4.64 -18.88
N GLU A 47 7.06 -5.27 -19.66
CA GLU A 47 8.50 -5.25 -19.45
C GLU A 47 9.08 -3.83 -19.65
N ALA A 48 8.67 -3.15 -20.73
CA ALA A 48 9.10 -1.78 -21.00
C ALA A 48 8.63 -0.77 -19.91
N GLU A 49 7.44 -0.98 -19.35
CA GLU A 49 6.89 -0.10 -18.32
C GLU A 49 7.41 -0.42 -16.91
N GLU A 50 7.99 -1.59 -16.67
CA GLU A 50 8.41 -2.00 -15.31
C GLU A 50 9.47 -1.05 -14.73
N SER A 51 10.53 -0.77 -15.49
CA SER A 51 11.61 0.14 -15.05
C SER A 51 11.10 1.56 -14.85
N TRP A 52 10.25 2.06 -15.75
CA TRP A 52 9.63 3.39 -15.58
C TRP A 52 8.80 3.44 -14.31
N PHE A 53 7.94 2.43 -14.09
CA PHE A 53 7.04 2.37 -12.94
C PHE A 53 7.82 2.36 -11.62
N GLN A 54 8.83 1.48 -11.49
CA GLN A 54 9.63 1.39 -10.28
C GLN A 54 10.39 2.69 -10.00
N ASN A 55 10.99 3.30 -11.02
CA ASN A 55 11.69 4.58 -10.89
C ASN A 55 10.72 5.70 -10.48
N TYR A 56 9.53 5.73 -11.07
CA TYR A 56 8.52 6.73 -10.73
C TYR A 56 8.03 6.58 -9.29
N VAL A 57 7.68 5.35 -8.86
CA VAL A 57 7.22 5.09 -7.47
C VAL A 57 8.33 5.42 -6.47
N ASN A 58 9.59 5.05 -6.74
CA ASN A 58 10.71 5.37 -5.86
C ASN A 58 10.94 6.89 -5.76
N SER A 59 10.85 7.60 -6.87
CA SER A 59 10.97 9.06 -6.90
C SER A 59 9.84 9.73 -6.11
N LEU A 60 8.61 9.26 -6.32
CA LEU A 60 7.44 9.76 -5.59
C LEU A 60 7.55 9.48 -4.08
N MET A 61 8.00 8.26 -3.70
CA MET A 61 8.21 7.91 -2.29
C MET A 61 9.22 8.84 -1.62
N LYS A 62 10.28 9.22 -2.34
CA LYS A 62 11.29 10.17 -1.86
C LYS A 62 10.70 11.58 -1.67
N GLU A 63 9.88 12.03 -2.64
CA GLU A 63 9.19 13.32 -2.55
C GLU A 63 8.20 13.36 -1.39
N VAL A 64 7.41 12.27 -1.20
CA VAL A 64 6.48 12.13 -0.06
C VAL A 64 7.26 12.18 1.25
N SER A 65 8.33 11.37 1.39
CA SER A 65 9.16 11.33 2.60
C SER A 65 9.70 12.71 2.95
N GLN A 66 10.31 13.40 1.97
CA GLN A 66 10.84 14.73 2.17
C GLN A 66 9.76 15.71 2.62
N ARG A 67 8.61 15.73 1.95
CA ARG A 67 7.50 16.62 2.30
C ARG A 67 6.92 16.33 3.67
N MET A 68 6.81 15.07 4.06
CA MET A 68 6.31 14.70 5.40
C MET A 68 7.30 15.12 6.49
N THR A 69 8.61 14.95 6.26
CA THR A 69 9.64 15.44 7.18
C THR A 69 9.58 16.98 7.32
N GLU A 70 9.40 17.72 6.22
CA GLU A 70 9.22 19.18 6.26
C GLU A 70 8.00 19.62 7.10
N TYR A 71 6.96 18.76 7.17
CA TYR A 71 5.78 18.99 8.00
C TYR A 71 5.91 18.42 9.43
N GLY A 72 7.08 17.88 9.80
CA GLY A 72 7.37 17.39 11.13
C GLY A 72 6.88 15.97 11.42
N TYR A 73 6.50 15.20 10.40
CA TYR A 73 6.11 13.80 10.58
C TYR A 73 7.33 12.87 10.57
N ASP A 74 7.38 11.97 11.53
CA ASP A 74 8.27 10.80 11.55
C ASP A 74 7.45 9.55 11.20
N LEU A 75 7.47 9.20 9.91
CA LEU A 75 6.63 8.12 9.38
C LEU A 75 7.34 6.77 9.47
N THR A 76 6.61 5.74 9.86
CA THR A 76 7.03 4.36 9.63
C THR A 76 7.10 4.05 8.12
N GLU A 77 7.79 2.96 7.74
CA GLU A 77 7.84 2.54 6.33
C GLU A 77 6.43 2.25 5.78
N TYR A 78 5.55 1.65 6.57
CA TYR A 78 4.16 1.36 6.18
C TYR A 78 3.36 2.63 5.93
N GLN A 79 3.48 3.62 6.80
CA GLN A 79 2.85 4.93 6.61
C GLN A 79 3.36 5.64 5.35
N LEU A 80 4.67 5.60 5.12
CA LEU A 80 5.28 6.17 3.91
C LEU A 80 4.77 5.47 2.65
N GLN A 81 4.69 4.15 2.64
CA GLN A 81 4.15 3.38 1.52
C GLN A 81 2.67 3.72 1.28
N ALA A 82 1.84 3.79 2.31
CA ALA A 82 0.42 4.14 2.20
C ALA A 82 0.23 5.54 1.58
N LEU A 83 0.95 6.54 2.09
CA LEU A 83 0.90 7.90 1.56
C LEU A 83 1.48 8.01 0.14
N THR A 84 2.46 7.17 -0.21
CA THR A 84 2.98 7.08 -1.58
C THR A 84 1.93 6.52 -2.54
N SER A 85 1.19 5.45 -2.17
CA SER A 85 0.07 4.94 -2.96
C SER A 85 -1.03 5.99 -3.12
N PHE A 86 -1.36 6.70 -2.04
CA PHE A 86 -2.33 7.80 -2.07
C PHE A 86 -1.89 8.90 -3.04
N ALA A 87 -0.62 9.33 -2.96
CA ALA A 87 -0.06 10.35 -3.84
C ALA A 87 0.07 9.88 -5.30
N TYR A 88 0.32 8.58 -5.54
CA TYR A 88 0.30 8.01 -6.88
C TYR A 88 -1.05 8.22 -7.56
N ASN A 89 -2.14 8.02 -6.83
CA ASN A 89 -3.52 8.13 -7.34
C ASN A 89 -4.02 9.58 -7.42
N LEU A 90 -3.77 10.40 -6.40
CA LEU A 90 -4.37 11.73 -6.26
C LEU A 90 -3.35 12.88 -6.40
N GLY A 91 -2.07 12.53 -6.60
CA GLY A 91 -0.96 13.47 -6.69
C GLY A 91 -0.51 14.03 -5.33
N MET A 92 0.64 14.67 -5.31
CA MET A 92 1.09 15.46 -4.15
C MET A 92 0.10 16.59 -3.84
N GLY A 93 -0.37 17.26 -4.88
CA GLY A 93 -1.42 18.26 -4.77
C GLY A 93 -1.00 19.56 -4.10
N ASN A 94 -1.93 20.18 -3.38
CA ASN A 94 -1.77 21.41 -2.61
C ASN A 94 -2.80 21.44 -1.46
N LYS A 95 -2.93 22.55 -0.73
CA LYS A 95 -3.88 22.68 0.40
C LYS A 95 -5.34 22.31 0.08
N ASN A 96 -5.73 22.26 -1.20
CA ASN A 96 -7.10 22.01 -1.63
C ASN A 96 -7.28 20.63 -2.29
N LYS A 97 -6.22 19.86 -2.53
CA LYS A 97 -6.30 18.54 -3.17
C LYS A 97 -5.06 17.69 -2.91
N GLY A 98 -5.19 16.37 -3.14
CA GLY A 98 -4.08 15.41 -3.06
C GLY A 98 -3.55 15.19 -1.66
N LEU A 99 -2.31 14.73 -1.57
CA LEU A 99 -1.68 14.37 -0.30
C LEU A 99 -1.56 15.57 0.66
N ILE A 100 -1.19 16.75 0.15
CA ILE A 100 -1.04 17.95 0.98
C ILE A 100 -2.37 18.35 1.65
N GLN A 101 -3.50 18.17 0.96
CA GLN A 101 -4.83 18.34 1.56
C GLN A 101 -5.11 17.26 2.61
N LEU A 102 -4.77 16.00 2.32
CA LEU A 102 -4.97 14.91 3.28
C LEU A 102 -4.27 15.20 4.61
N VAL A 103 -3.01 15.63 4.56
CA VAL A 103 -2.23 15.95 5.77
C VAL A 103 -2.48 17.37 6.30
N LYS A 104 -3.33 18.15 5.63
CA LYS A 104 -3.66 19.54 5.96
C LYS A 104 -2.41 20.42 6.17
N SER A 105 -1.43 20.26 5.28
CA SER A 105 -0.13 20.95 5.34
C SER A 105 0.63 20.77 6.66
N GLY A 106 0.48 19.61 7.31
CA GLY A 106 1.17 19.28 8.56
C GLY A 106 0.35 19.56 9.84
N GLU A 107 -0.92 19.99 9.71
CA GLU A 107 -1.75 20.31 10.88
C GLU A 107 -2.47 19.08 11.48
N ARG A 108 -2.60 17.96 10.73
CA ARG A 108 -3.26 16.74 11.21
C ARG A 108 -2.31 15.84 11.98
N THR A 109 -2.84 15.15 12.99
CA THR A 109 -2.12 14.05 13.64
C THR A 109 -2.10 12.81 12.75
N ILE A 110 -1.28 11.82 13.11
CA ILE A 110 -1.20 10.52 12.42
C ILE A 110 -2.58 9.83 12.43
N GLU A 111 -3.27 9.85 13.56
CA GLU A 111 -4.60 9.27 13.74
C GLU A 111 -5.64 9.96 12.83
N GLU A 112 -5.64 11.28 12.81
CA GLU A 112 -6.55 12.05 11.95
C GLU A 112 -6.28 11.80 10.46
N ILE A 113 -5.01 11.62 10.06
CA ILE A 113 -4.67 11.25 8.67
C ILE A 113 -5.26 9.88 8.34
N SER A 114 -5.06 8.88 9.21
CA SER A 114 -5.63 7.54 9.04
C SER A 114 -7.14 7.56 8.86
N GLU A 115 -7.86 8.29 9.72
CA GLU A 115 -9.31 8.40 9.66
C GLU A 115 -9.81 9.11 8.39
N LYS A 116 -9.01 9.99 7.81
CA LYS A 116 -9.37 10.76 6.61
C LYS A 116 -9.11 10.03 5.29
N ILE A 117 -8.19 9.07 5.23
CA ILE A 117 -7.89 8.33 4.00
C ILE A 117 -9.16 7.78 3.31
N PRO A 118 -10.13 7.13 4.00
CA PRO A 118 -11.32 6.57 3.37
C PRO A 118 -12.25 7.58 2.71
N GLU A 119 -12.19 8.86 3.06
CA GLU A 119 -13.07 9.89 2.50
C GLU A 119 -12.74 10.22 1.02
N TYR A 120 -11.53 9.89 0.55
CA TYR A 120 -11.04 10.16 -0.81
C TYR A 120 -11.44 9.07 -1.82
N ASN A 121 -12.71 8.65 -1.79
CA ASN A 121 -13.25 7.53 -2.56
C ASN A 121 -14.17 7.95 -3.72
N LYS A 122 -14.19 9.25 -4.08
CA LYS A 122 -15.06 9.80 -5.11
C LYS A 122 -14.31 10.19 -6.37
N GLY A 123 -14.95 9.97 -7.52
CA GLY A 123 -14.55 10.51 -8.82
C GLY A 123 -15.76 11.21 -9.47
N GLY A 124 -15.60 12.47 -9.90
CA GLY A 124 -16.71 13.26 -10.43
C GLY A 124 -17.88 13.43 -9.44
N GLY A 125 -17.63 13.43 -8.13
CA GLY A 125 -18.64 13.53 -7.08
C GLY A 125 -19.32 12.19 -6.70
N VAL A 126 -19.05 11.10 -7.44
CA VAL A 126 -19.67 9.79 -7.23
C VAL A 126 -18.68 8.85 -6.51
N VAL A 127 -19.19 8.07 -5.56
CA VAL A 127 -18.38 7.03 -4.88
C VAL A 127 -18.05 5.91 -5.87
N LEU A 128 -16.77 5.59 -6.00
CA LEU A 128 -16.27 4.54 -6.89
C LEU A 128 -15.77 3.34 -6.09
N ALA A 129 -16.33 2.16 -6.36
CA ALA A 129 -15.98 0.93 -5.63
C ALA A 129 -14.48 0.60 -5.69
N GLY A 130 -13.79 0.91 -6.80
CA GLY A 130 -12.33 0.76 -6.92
C GLY A 130 -11.57 1.67 -5.94
N LEU A 131 -12.01 2.91 -5.79
CA LEU A 131 -11.41 3.86 -4.84
C LEU A 131 -11.71 3.47 -3.39
N VAL A 132 -12.92 2.96 -3.09
CA VAL A 132 -13.24 2.44 -1.76
C VAL A 132 -12.27 1.32 -1.35
N ARG A 133 -12.05 0.33 -2.24
CA ARG A 133 -11.09 -0.75 -1.97
C ARG A 133 -9.65 -0.23 -1.80
N ARG A 134 -9.22 0.71 -2.65
CA ARG A 134 -7.89 1.30 -2.55
C ARG A 134 -7.68 2.04 -1.24
N ARG A 135 -8.60 2.89 -0.85
CA ARG A 135 -8.53 3.67 0.41
C ARG A 135 -8.58 2.77 1.64
N ALA A 136 -9.37 1.69 1.61
CA ALA A 136 -9.38 0.71 2.69
C ALA A 136 -8.01 0.04 2.86
N TRP A 137 -7.41 -0.43 1.76
CA TRP A 137 -6.08 -1.01 1.79
C TRP A 137 -5.01 0.01 2.24
N GLU A 138 -5.05 1.25 1.75
CA GLU A 138 -4.10 2.30 2.15
C GLU A 138 -4.22 2.63 3.65
N LYS A 139 -5.45 2.67 4.16
CA LYS A 139 -5.68 2.84 5.61
C LYS A 139 -5.12 1.67 6.41
N ASP A 140 -5.40 0.44 6.01
CA ASP A 140 -4.89 -0.76 6.69
C ASP A 140 -3.36 -0.80 6.67
N LEU A 141 -2.73 -0.38 5.57
CA LEU A 141 -1.28 -0.26 5.45
C LEU A 141 -0.75 0.85 6.38
N PHE A 142 -1.40 2.01 6.40
CA PHE A 142 -1.03 3.15 7.26
C PHE A 142 -1.13 2.81 8.75
N ASP A 143 -2.15 2.03 9.13
CA ASP A 143 -2.38 1.55 10.50
C ASP A 143 -1.45 0.39 10.91
N GLY A 144 -0.54 -0.04 10.04
CA GLY A 144 0.41 -1.13 10.31
C GLY A 144 -0.22 -2.53 10.35
N LYS A 145 -1.45 -2.73 9.84
CA LYS A 145 -2.11 -4.04 9.84
C LYS A 145 -1.41 -5.09 8.97
N PHE A 146 -0.46 -4.68 8.14
CA PHE A 146 0.41 -5.54 7.35
C PHE A 146 1.79 -5.74 8.00
N GLU A 147 2.00 -5.22 9.20
CA GLU A 147 3.15 -5.64 9.99
C GLU A 147 3.02 -7.14 10.24
N LYS A 148 3.69 -7.91 9.38
CA LYS A 148 3.90 -9.32 9.71
C LYS A 148 4.61 -9.33 11.06
N ALA A 149 4.08 -10.07 12.02
CA ALA A 149 4.80 -10.44 13.21
C ALA A 149 6.09 -11.13 12.75
N THR A 150 7.13 -10.35 12.49
CA THR A 150 8.38 -10.86 11.94
C THR A 150 9.13 -11.57 13.05
N ILE A 151 8.89 -12.87 13.13
CA ILE A 151 9.83 -13.80 13.79
C ILE A 151 11.19 -13.73 13.06
N SER A 152 11.20 -13.43 11.77
CA SER A 152 12.33 -13.22 10.88
C SER A 152 13.15 -11.96 11.20
N GLY A 153 13.87 -11.94 12.25
CA GLY A 153 14.73 -10.82 12.69
C GLY A 153 15.01 -10.87 14.18
N LYS A 154 14.22 -11.63 14.93
CA LYS A 154 14.56 -11.94 16.32
C LYS A 154 15.60 -13.06 16.33
N SER A 155 16.77 -12.79 16.88
CA SER A 155 17.81 -13.79 17.09
C SER A 155 17.34 -14.98 17.98
N ASN A 156 16.29 -14.78 18.79
CA ASN A 156 15.63 -15.81 19.61
C ASN A 156 14.10 -15.58 19.66
N PRO A 157 13.32 -16.08 18.69
CA PRO A 157 11.87 -16.00 18.73
C PRO A 157 11.31 -16.81 19.89
N THR A 158 10.33 -16.27 20.60
CA THR A 158 9.66 -16.93 21.72
C THR A 158 8.44 -17.73 21.26
N ALA A 159 7.92 -18.61 22.11
CA ALA A 159 6.65 -19.30 21.87
C ALA A 159 5.48 -18.33 21.72
N LYS A 160 5.49 -17.18 22.39
CA LYS A 160 4.49 -16.12 22.23
C LYS A 160 4.56 -15.48 20.84
N ASP A 161 5.76 -15.23 20.32
CA ASP A 161 5.93 -14.70 18.96
C ASP A 161 5.37 -15.67 17.91
N LEU A 162 5.57 -16.99 18.08
CA LEU A 162 4.98 -18.00 17.20
C LEU A 162 3.46 -18.02 17.29
N GLN A 163 2.89 -17.98 18.49
CA GLN A 163 1.43 -17.97 18.70
C GLN A 163 0.79 -16.74 18.07
N LEU A 164 1.40 -15.57 18.22
CA LEU A 164 0.95 -14.32 17.57
C LEU A 164 0.97 -14.47 16.05
N LEU A 165 2.08 -14.95 15.48
CA LEU A 165 2.21 -15.13 14.04
C LEU A 165 1.17 -16.11 13.48
N VAL A 166 0.98 -17.26 14.14
CA VAL A 166 0.03 -18.28 13.69
C VAL A 166 -1.40 -17.74 13.73
N ASN A 167 -1.79 -17.00 14.78
CA ASN A 167 -3.11 -16.37 14.83
C ASN A 167 -3.30 -15.38 13.67
N GLU A 168 -2.28 -14.57 13.38
CA GLU A 168 -2.34 -13.57 12.31
C GLU A 168 -2.48 -14.21 10.93
N VAL A 169 -1.65 -15.20 10.60
CA VAL A 169 -1.59 -15.77 9.24
C VAL A 169 -2.65 -16.85 8.96
N SER A 170 -3.12 -17.56 9.97
CA SER A 170 -4.09 -18.66 9.82
C SER A 170 -5.50 -18.31 10.33
N GLY A 171 -5.69 -17.12 10.91
CA GLY A 171 -6.95 -16.77 11.58
C GLY A 171 -7.28 -17.64 12.80
N SER A 172 -6.29 -18.34 13.37
CA SER A 172 -6.48 -19.17 14.57
C SER A 172 -6.67 -18.31 15.81
N ASP A 173 -7.38 -18.84 16.80
CA ASP A 173 -7.61 -18.15 18.09
C ASP A 173 -6.77 -18.86 19.19
N LEU A 174 -5.44 -18.80 19.06
CA LEU A 174 -4.53 -19.34 20.06
C LEU A 174 -4.37 -18.38 21.23
N VAL A 175 -4.40 -18.90 22.45
CA VAL A 175 -4.04 -18.15 23.64
C VAL A 175 -2.53 -17.85 23.62
N ILE A 176 -2.16 -16.58 23.77
CA ILE A 176 -0.76 -16.13 23.75
C ILE A 176 -0.14 -16.30 25.15
N ASP A 177 0.07 -17.56 25.54
CA ASP A 177 0.60 -17.94 26.87
C ASP A 177 2.09 -18.28 26.88
N GLY A 178 2.69 -18.38 25.71
CA GLY A 178 4.10 -18.77 25.54
C GLY A 178 4.35 -20.28 25.66
N LYS A 179 3.31 -21.11 25.58
CA LYS A 179 3.44 -22.58 25.65
C LYS A 179 3.15 -23.20 24.28
N ILE A 180 4.10 -23.94 23.76
CA ILE A 180 3.92 -24.71 22.52
C ILE A 180 3.17 -26.00 22.85
N GLY A 181 1.85 -25.93 22.82
CA GLY A 181 0.97 -27.08 23.04
C GLY A 181 0.38 -27.63 21.72
N LYS A 182 -0.45 -28.68 21.85
CA LYS A 182 -1.10 -29.34 20.71
C LYS A 182 -1.83 -28.35 19.80
N LYS A 183 -2.54 -27.37 20.35
CA LYS A 183 -3.29 -26.36 19.57
C LYS A 183 -2.36 -25.52 18.71
N THR A 184 -1.24 -25.02 19.27
CA THR A 184 -0.24 -24.24 18.54
C THR A 184 0.37 -25.07 17.40
N ILE A 185 0.76 -26.32 17.69
CA ILE A 185 1.33 -27.24 16.69
C ILE A 185 0.32 -27.51 15.57
N THR A 186 -0.95 -27.82 15.91
CA THR A 186 -1.99 -28.10 14.92
C THR A 186 -2.28 -26.89 14.04
N ALA A 187 -2.42 -25.69 14.60
CA ALA A 187 -2.68 -24.47 13.83
C ALA A 187 -1.49 -24.14 12.89
N THR A 188 -0.25 -24.28 13.37
CA THR A 188 0.95 -24.08 12.54
C THR A 188 1.00 -25.11 11.39
N TYR A 189 0.73 -26.38 11.67
CA TYR A 189 0.69 -27.44 10.68
C TYR A 189 -0.37 -27.19 9.60
N ASN A 190 -1.59 -26.87 9.99
CA ASN A 190 -2.69 -26.61 9.05
C ASN A 190 -2.35 -25.43 8.13
N TYR A 191 -1.80 -24.34 8.68
CA TYR A 191 -1.34 -23.21 7.88
C TYR A 191 -0.26 -23.60 6.85
N ILE A 192 0.74 -24.39 7.27
CA ILE A 192 1.79 -24.88 6.36
C ILE A 192 1.16 -25.73 5.25
N MET A 193 0.25 -26.65 5.58
CA MET A 193 -0.38 -27.52 4.59
C MET A 193 -1.23 -26.73 3.60
N GLU A 194 -1.96 -25.70 4.04
CA GLU A 194 -2.74 -24.81 3.17
C GLU A 194 -1.86 -24.02 2.19
N VAL A 195 -0.74 -23.47 2.67
CA VAL A 195 0.16 -22.63 1.83
C VAL A 195 0.97 -23.44 0.83
N PHE A 196 1.37 -24.68 1.18
CA PHE A 196 2.28 -25.47 0.34
C PHE A 196 1.61 -26.61 -0.44
N HIS A 197 0.35 -26.92 -0.17
CA HIS A 197 -0.39 -28.02 -0.80
C HIS A 197 -1.78 -27.59 -1.33
N GLY A 198 -2.19 -26.31 -1.14
CA GLY A 198 -3.34 -25.70 -1.79
C GLY A 198 -2.97 -25.12 -3.13
#